data_817a4b72778d5de3d1e8fc0f35fc4e13
#
_entry.id   817a4b72778d5de3d1e8fc0f35fc4e13
#
_cell.length_a   1.000
_cell.length_b   1.000
_cell.length_c   1.000
_cell.angle_alpha   90.00
_cell.angle_beta   90.00
_cell.angle_gamma   90.00
#
_symmetry.space_group_name_H-M   'P 1'
#
loop_
_entity.id
_entity.type
_entity.pdbx_description
1 polymer ?
#
loop_
_entity_poly.entity_id
_entity_poly.type
_entity_poly.pdbx_seq_one_letter_code
_entity_poly.pdbx_strand_id
1 'polypeptide(L)'
;LGALSLAGREKLDNLIFVVNCNLQRLDGPVRGNGKIIQELEGYFRGAGWNVIKVVWGRHWDPLFAKDGQGLMQRAMDATVDGEYQNFKAKGGKYVRDNFFAKDPELLQMVEHVSDDDIYRLNRGGHDPYKVYAAYHAAMNHTGQPTVILAKTVKGYGMGDAGESENTTHQVKKLDLDELKYFRDRFDVPLNDEQLLDVPYYRPAADSSDMQYLRQSRERLGGFMPRRLVDQQTLTVPELSVFKAQIDGTGEREISSTMAFVRILATLLRDKNLGKRVVPIVPDEARTFGMEGMFRQLGIYTSAGQKYVPHDHQQIMYYKEDKKGVILEEGINEAGAMSAWLALATSYSTNSCAMIPFYIFYSMFGFQRIHGPPGTDDRRPSRTRRSPWPQHPPALHSLTACPSHISWDHRGTPHTSAGFWPDSG
;
A
#
# COMPACT_ATOMS: atom_id res chain seq x y z
N LEU A 1 -2.98 -1.78 -9.86
CA LEU A 1 -2.23 -1.02 -10.89
C LEU A 1 -2.54 0.48 -10.81
N GLY A 2 -3.80 0.90 -10.63
CA GLY A 2 -4.18 2.31 -10.58
C GLY A 2 -3.39 3.13 -9.56
N ALA A 3 -3.21 2.62 -8.35
CA ALA A 3 -2.43 3.29 -7.31
C ALA A 3 -0.94 3.48 -7.70
N LEU A 4 -0.34 2.53 -8.42
CA LEU A 4 1.05 2.66 -8.89
C LEU A 4 1.19 3.77 -9.91
N SER A 5 0.28 3.82 -10.89
CA SER A 5 0.27 4.87 -11.92
C SER A 5 0.00 6.25 -11.31
N LEU A 6 -0.90 6.34 -10.32
CA LEU A 6 -1.19 7.57 -9.59
C LEU A 6 0.07 8.08 -8.88
N ALA A 7 0.75 7.23 -8.09
CA ALA A 7 1.96 7.59 -7.38
C ALA A 7 3.08 8.09 -8.31
N GLY A 8 3.27 7.42 -9.46
CA GLY A 8 4.23 7.83 -10.48
C GLY A 8 3.87 9.17 -11.12
N ARG A 9 2.61 9.37 -11.49
CA ARG A 9 2.09 10.62 -12.08
C ARG A 9 2.23 11.80 -11.12
N GLU A 10 1.91 11.58 -9.84
CA GLU A 10 2.01 12.60 -8.79
C GLU A 10 3.45 12.80 -8.28
N LYS A 11 4.40 11.99 -8.77
CA LYS A 11 5.83 12.07 -8.42
C LYS A 11 6.08 12.00 -6.91
N LEU A 12 5.44 11.05 -6.25
CA LEU A 12 5.51 10.89 -4.80
C LEU A 12 6.88 10.34 -4.38
N ASP A 13 7.91 11.17 -4.40
CA ASP A 13 9.30 10.80 -4.09
C ASP A 13 9.56 10.49 -2.61
N ASN A 14 8.61 10.77 -1.75
CA ASN A 14 8.59 10.34 -0.35
C ASN A 14 7.96 8.96 -0.13
N LEU A 15 7.55 8.26 -1.20
CA LEU A 15 6.96 6.93 -1.14
C LEU A 15 7.98 5.87 -1.55
N ILE A 16 8.25 4.93 -0.65
CA ILE A 16 9.12 3.77 -0.91
C ILE A 16 8.33 2.49 -0.67
N PHE A 17 8.24 1.64 -1.71
CA PHE A 17 7.75 0.28 -1.56
C PHE A 17 8.93 -0.68 -1.46
N VAL A 18 8.81 -1.67 -0.58
CA VAL A 18 9.75 -2.79 -0.50
C VAL A 18 8.97 -4.07 -0.77
N VAL A 19 9.31 -4.73 -1.87
CA VAL A 19 8.69 -6.00 -2.24
C VAL A 19 9.62 -7.14 -1.87
N ASN A 20 9.18 -7.99 -0.95
CA ASN A 20 9.88 -9.20 -0.57
C ASN A 20 9.69 -10.28 -1.65
N CYS A 21 10.69 -10.44 -2.51
CA CYS A 21 10.66 -11.35 -3.65
C CYS A 21 11.31 -12.69 -3.29
N ASN A 22 10.62 -13.53 -2.53
CA ASN A 22 11.10 -14.87 -2.18
C ASN A 22 10.92 -15.91 -3.30
N LEU A 23 10.35 -15.52 -4.43
CA LEU A 23 10.10 -16.30 -5.65
C LEU A 23 9.07 -17.43 -5.50
N GLN A 24 8.50 -17.64 -4.32
CA GLN A 24 7.61 -18.77 -4.03
C GLN A 24 6.23 -18.29 -3.54
N ARG A 25 5.21 -19.06 -3.89
CA ARG A 25 3.89 -19.11 -3.28
C ARG A 25 3.77 -20.32 -2.37
N LEU A 26 2.56 -20.74 -2.01
CA LEU A 26 2.38 -21.88 -1.10
C LEU A 26 2.77 -23.21 -1.74
N ASP A 27 2.40 -23.43 -2.99
CA ASP A 27 2.52 -24.72 -3.68
C ASP A 27 3.78 -24.82 -4.56
N GLY A 28 4.56 -23.76 -4.69
CA GLY A 28 5.75 -23.75 -5.55
C GLY A 28 6.16 -22.34 -5.98
N PRO A 29 6.97 -22.18 -7.03
CA PRO A 29 7.42 -20.88 -7.50
C PRO A 29 6.26 -20.02 -8.03
N VAL A 30 6.37 -18.69 -7.86
CA VAL A 30 5.41 -17.72 -8.42
C VAL A 30 5.42 -17.78 -9.95
N ARG A 31 6.61 -17.87 -10.54
CA ARG A 31 6.85 -17.98 -11.98
C ARG A 31 7.89 -19.07 -12.23
N GLY A 32 7.49 -20.34 -12.21
CA GLY A 32 8.43 -21.46 -12.34
C GLY A 32 9.35 -21.37 -13.58
N ASN A 33 8.76 -21.14 -14.74
CA ASN A 33 9.46 -21.01 -16.03
C ASN A 33 9.72 -19.53 -16.43
N GLY A 34 9.51 -18.58 -15.53
CA GLY A 34 9.67 -17.16 -15.77
C GLY A 34 10.51 -16.48 -14.69
N LYS A 35 10.39 -15.17 -14.59
CA LYS A 35 11.17 -14.32 -13.67
C LYS A 35 10.31 -13.20 -13.11
N ILE A 36 9.75 -13.41 -11.94
CA ILE A 36 8.80 -12.47 -11.34
C ILE A 36 9.43 -11.10 -11.04
N ILE A 37 10.71 -11.04 -10.68
CA ILE A 37 11.39 -9.77 -10.39
C ILE A 37 11.46 -8.89 -11.64
N GLN A 38 11.74 -9.47 -12.81
CA GLN A 38 11.78 -8.74 -14.07
C GLN A 38 10.38 -8.30 -14.51
N GLU A 39 9.36 -9.12 -14.28
CA GLU A 39 7.97 -8.73 -14.53
C GLU A 39 7.58 -7.54 -13.65
N LEU A 40 7.88 -7.60 -12.35
CA LEU A 40 7.60 -6.51 -11.42
C LEU A 40 8.38 -5.24 -11.79
N GLU A 41 9.66 -5.36 -12.17
CA GLU A 41 10.45 -4.23 -12.68
C GLU A 41 9.74 -3.56 -13.86
N GLY A 42 9.25 -4.35 -14.82
CA GLY A 42 8.51 -3.83 -15.97
C GLY A 42 7.25 -3.07 -15.57
N TYR A 43 6.47 -3.60 -14.63
CA TYR A 43 5.25 -2.95 -14.13
C TYR A 43 5.53 -1.63 -13.42
N PHE A 44 6.52 -1.58 -12.53
CA PHE A 44 6.85 -0.37 -11.79
C PHE A 44 7.48 0.70 -12.69
N ARG A 45 8.41 0.31 -13.58
CA ARG A 45 9.00 1.26 -14.56
C ARG A 45 7.95 1.83 -15.49
N GLY A 46 7.04 0.98 -16.00
CA GLY A 46 5.91 1.43 -16.84
C GLY A 46 4.95 2.38 -16.14
N ALA A 47 4.87 2.29 -14.80
CA ALA A 47 4.08 3.20 -13.96
C ALA A 47 4.85 4.47 -13.53
N GLY A 48 6.07 4.69 -14.00
CA GLY A 48 6.86 5.89 -13.70
C GLY A 48 7.64 5.83 -12.38
N TRP A 49 7.91 4.64 -11.84
CA TRP A 49 8.68 4.46 -10.62
C TRP A 49 10.17 4.30 -10.87
N ASN A 50 10.99 4.79 -9.96
CA ASN A 50 12.37 4.36 -9.80
C ASN A 50 12.40 2.93 -9.23
N VAL A 51 13.20 2.05 -9.84
CA VAL A 51 13.28 0.63 -9.45
C VAL A 51 14.69 0.27 -9.03
N ILE A 52 14.86 -0.17 -7.80
CA ILE A 52 16.11 -0.68 -7.26
C ILE A 52 15.95 -2.19 -7.05
N LYS A 53 16.80 -3.01 -7.69
CA LYS A 53 16.80 -4.46 -7.53
C LYS A 53 17.93 -4.87 -6.59
N VAL A 54 17.59 -5.52 -5.47
CA VAL A 54 18.54 -6.06 -4.50
C VAL A 54 18.56 -7.58 -4.65
N VAL A 55 19.28 -8.05 -5.68
CA VAL A 55 19.23 -9.45 -6.14
C VAL A 55 20.29 -10.30 -5.48
N TRP A 56 21.53 -9.84 -5.49
CA TRP A 56 22.69 -10.59 -5.03
C TRP A 56 23.36 -9.93 -3.83
N GLY A 57 23.76 -10.76 -2.85
CA GLY A 57 24.51 -10.32 -1.70
C GLY A 57 25.98 -10.00 -2.05
N ARG A 58 26.66 -9.30 -1.15
CA ARG A 58 28.04 -8.83 -1.36
C ARG A 58 29.08 -9.94 -1.64
N HIS A 59 28.81 -11.17 -1.20
CA HIS A 59 29.71 -12.29 -1.46
C HIS A 59 29.75 -12.70 -2.95
N TRP A 60 28.79 -12.24 -3.76
CA TRP A 60 28.86 -12.38 -5.22
C TRP A 60 29.75 -11.32 -5.89
N ASP A 61 30.02 -10.18 -5.22
CA ASP A 61 30.76 -9.07 -5.83
C ASP A 61 32.15 -9.46 -6.36
N PRO A 62 32.96 -10.31 -5.65
CA PRO A 62 34.24 -10.77 -6.19
C PRO A 62 34.12 -11.64 -7.45
N LEU A 63 33.02 -12.39 -7.57
CA LEU A 63 32.75 -13.19 -8.79
C LEU A 63 32.33 -12.28 -9.93
N PHE A 64 31.48 -11.30 -9.69
CA PHE A 64 31.13 -10.28 -10.69
C PHE A 64 32.34 -9.49 -11.16
N ALA A 65 33.27 -9.16 -10.29
CA ALA A 65 34.51 -8.47 -10.66
C ALA A 65 35.40 -9.29 -11.59
N LYS A 66 35.31 -10.62 -11.56
CA LYS A 66 36.01 -11.53 -12.47
C LYS A 66 35.28 -11.77 -13.79
N ASP A 67 33.99 -11.45 -13.86
CA ASP A 67 33.12 -11.69 -15.03
C ASP A 67 33.27 -10.58 -16.09
N GLY A 68 34.49 -10.41 -16.60
CA GLY A 68 34.80 -9.34 -17.56
C GLY A 68 34.02 -9.41 -18.87
N GLN A 69 33.54 -10.61 -19.25
CA GLN A 69 32.74 -10.82 -20.45
C GLN A 69 31.24 -10.88 -20.20
N GLY A 70 30.77 -10.78 -18.93
CA GLY A 70 29.38 -10.88 -18.53
C GLY A 70 28.76 -12.26 -18.72
N LEU A 71 29.60 -13.32 -18.70
CA LEU A 71 29.16 -14.70 -18.90
C LEU A 71 28.28 -15.17 -17.73
N MET A 72 28.69 -14.87 -16.48
CA MET A 72 27.93 -15.19 -15.30
C MET A 72 26.61 -14.41 -15.27
N GLN A 73 26.63 -13.14 -15.64
CA GLN A 73 25.41 -12.35 -15.74
C GLN A 73 24.44 -12.95 -16.76
N ARG A 74 24.91 -13.35 -17.96
CA ARG A 74 24.05 -14.02 -18.95
C ARG A 74 23.49 -15.35 -18.44
N ALA A 75 24.29 -16.15 -17.75
CA ALA A 75 23.84 -17.40 -17.14
C ALA A 75 22.76 -17.15 -16.08
N MET A 76 22.92 -16.11 -15.23
CA MET A 76 21.92 -15.69 -14.27
C MET A 76 20.65 -15.19 -14.94
N ASP A 77 20.77 -14.44 -16.03
CA ASP A 77 19.64 -13.94 -16.80
C ASP A 77 18.89 -15.06 -17.56
N ALA A 78 19.57 -16.13 -17.92
CA ALA A 78 18.95 -17.32 -18.51
C ALA A 78 18.26 -18.23 -17.48
N THR A 79 18.62 -18.14 -16.20
CA THR A 79 18.11 -19.02 -15.14
C THR A 79 16.71 -18.58 -14.70
N VAL A 80 15.75 -19.49 -14.68
CA VAL A 80 14.36 -19.25 -14.28
C VAL A 80 14.16 -19.37 -12.75
N ASP A 81 13.04 -18.82 -12.25
CA ASP A 81 12.77 -18.76 -10.81
C ASP A 81 12.68 -20.15 -10.14
N GLY A 82 12.14 -21.16 -10.85
CA GLY A 82 12.08 -22.53 -10.35
C GLY A 82 13.46 -23.14 -10.12
N GLU A 83 14.43 -22.81 -10.97
CA GLU A 83 15.81 -23.28 -10.80
C GLU A 83 16.53 -22.52 -9.66
N TYR A 84 16.24 -21.23 -9.51
CA TYR A 84 16.74 -20.49 -8.34
C TYR A 84 16.22 -21.04 -7.00
N GLN A 85 15.01 -21.60 -6.98
CA GLN A 85 14.50 -22.33 -5.82
C GLN A 85 15.35 -23.59 -5.55
N ASN A 86 15.59 -24.40 -6.58
CA ASN A 86 16.41 -25.62 -6.48
C ASN A 86 17.83 -25.33 -5.96
N PHE A 87 18.44 -24.22 -6.39
CA PHE A 87 19.79 -23.84 -5.93
C PHE A 87 19.87 -23.62 -4.43
N LYS A 88 18.80 -23.21 -3.80
CA LYS A 88 18.75 -23.06 -2.34
C LYS A 88 18.30 -24.33 -1.63
N ALA A 89 17.34 -25.05 -2.14
CA ALA A 89 16.84 -26.27 -1.54
C ALA A 89 17.84 -27.42 -1.60
N LYS A 90 18.68 -27.49 -2.64
CA LYS A 90 19.58 -28.64 -2.89
C LYS A 90 21.05 -28.39 -2.57
N GLY A 91 21.38 -27.20 -2.07
CA GLY A 91 22.72 -26.89 -1.57
C GLY A 91 23.80 -26.55 -2.60
N GLY A 92 25.01 -26.27 -2.13
CA GLY A 92 26.10 -25.70 -2.93
C GLY A 92 26.64 -26.63 -4.03
N LYS A 93 26.69 -27.94 -3.76
CA LYS A 93 27.08 -28.91 -4.77
C LYS A 93 26.13 -28.87 -5.98
N TYR A 94 24.83 -28.80 -5.73
CA TYR A 94 23.85 -28.68 -6.82
C TYR A 94 24.04 -27.40 -7.62
N VAL A 95 24.35 -26.28 -6.97
CA VAL A 95 24.67 -25.02 -7.65
C VAL A 95 25.92 -25.15 -8.52
N ARG A 96 27.00 -25.79 -8.01
CA ARG A 96 28.21 -26.05 -8.79
C ARG A 96 27.89 -26.84 -10.05
N ASP A 97 27.19 -27.96 -9.89
CA ASP A 97 26.93 -28.92 -10.98
C ASP A 97 25.89 -28.38 -12.01
N ASN A 98 24.93 -27.56 -11.57
CA ASN A 98 23.80 -27.15 -12.41
C ASN A 98 23.80 -25.67 -12.81
N PHE A 99 24.64 -24.84 -12.19
CA PHE A 99 24.82 -23.45 -12.60
C PHE A 99 26.22 -23.21 -13.15
N PHE A 100 27.27 -23.42 -12.35
CA PHE A 100 28.63 -23.12 -12.77
C PHE A 100 29.15 -24.11 -13.82
N ALA A 101 28.84 -25.41 -13.72
CA ALA A 101 29.27 -26.41 -14.70
C ALA A 101 28.59 -26.31 -16.07
N LYS A 102 27.63 -25.37 -16.27
CA LYS A 102 27.03 -25.09 -17.59
C LYS A 102 28.06 -24.53 -18.57
N ASP A 103 29.11 -23.93 -18.05
CA ASP A 103 30.18 -23.34 -18.85
C ASP A 103 31.54 -23.56 -18.14
N PRO A 104 32.61 -24.00 -18.86
CA PRO A 104 33.92 -24.22 -18.26
C PRO A 104 34.52 -22.96 -17.62
N GLU A 105 34.31 -21.76 -18.18
CA GLU A 105 34.84 -20.52 -17.60
C GLU A 105 34.12 -20.17 -16.30
N LEU A 106 32.79 -20.41 -16.23
CA LEU A 106 32.04 -20.25 -14.98
C LEU A 106 32.51 -21.21 -13.90
N LEU A 107 32.75 -22.49 -14.27
CA LEU A 107 33.23 -23.47 -13.34
C LEU A 107 34.64 -23.13 -12.78
N GLN A 108 35.50 -22.60 -13.65
CA GLN A 108 36.83 -22.13 -13.25
C GLN A 108 36.78 -20.98 -12.24
N MET A 109 35.78 -20.09 -12.34
CA MET A 109 35.61 -18.98 -11.39
C MET A 109 35.45 -19.46 -9.93
N VAL A 110 34.93 -20.67 -9.74
CA VAL A 110 34.64 -21.27 -8.41
C VAL A 110 35.45 -22.52 -8.11
N GLU A 111 36.53 -22.77 -8.86
CA GLU A 111 37.38 -23.97 -8.72
C GLU A 111 37.90 -24.14 -7.29
N HIS A 112 38.29 -23.04 -6.65
CA HIS A 112 38.85 -23.03 -5.29
C HIS A 112 37.80 -22.68 -4.20
N VAL A 113 36.53 -22.59 -4.57
CA VAL A 113 35.44 -22.26 -3.64
C VAL A 113 34.78 -23.56 -3.17
N SER A 114 34.65 -23.79 -1.87
CA SER A 114 33.95 -24.96 -1.35
C SER A 114 32.46 -24.95 -1.69
N ASP A 115 31.80 -26.10 -1.67
CA ASP A 115 30.36 -26.19 -1.87
C ASP A 115 29.60 -25.44 -0.77
N ASP A 116 30.10 -25.45 0.46
CA ASP A 116 29.54 -24.67 1.57
C ASP A 116 29.64 -23.18 1.33
N ASP A 117 30.76 -22.70 0.77
CA ASP A 117 30.89 -21.28 0.45
C ASP A 117 30.02 -20.89 -0.73
N ILE A 118 29.84 -21.76 -1.73
CA ILE A 118 28.85 -21.56 -2.80
C ILE A 118 27.42 -21.44 -2.23
N TYR A 119 27.07 -22.28 -1.26
CA TYR A 119 25.78 -22.23 -0.59
C TYR A 119 25.59 -20.91 0.18
N ARG A 120 26.67 -20.36 0.75
CA ARG A 120 26.70 -19.09 1.47
C ARG A 120 26.61 -17.86 0.55
N LEU A 121 26.74 -18.02 -0.76
CA LEU A 121 26.48 -16.95 -1.73
C LEU A 121 24.99 -16.54 -1.65
N ASN A 122 24.73 -15.52 -0.87
CA ASN A 122 23.38 -15.20 -0.41
C ASN A 122 22.62 -14.30 -1.39
N ARG A 123 21.30 -14.23 -1.20
CA ARG A 123 20.42 -13.28 -1.89
C ARG A 123 20.59 -11.89 -1.31
N GLY A 124 20.47 -10.87 -2.13
CA GLY A 124 20.68 -9.47 -1.75
C GLY A 124 19.75 -8.98 -0.64
N GLY A 125 18.48 -9.46 -0.64
CA GLY A 125 17.52 -9.12 0.39
C GLY A 125 17.85 -9.61 1.79
N HIS A 126 18.86 -10.51 1.92
CA HIS A 126 19.41 -10.98 3.19
C HIS A 126 20.79 -10.39 3.50
N ASP A 127 21.26 -9.46 2.70
CA ASP A 127 22.53 -8.77 2.93
C ASP A 127 22.27 -7.37 3.51
N PRO A 128 22.55 -7.12 4.80
CA PRO A 128 22.24 -5.84 5.43
C PRO A 128 22.93 -4.65 4.74
N TYR A 129 24.13 -4.84 4.18
CA TYR A 129 24.83 -3.76 3.46
C TYR A 129 24.15 -3.40 2.13
N LYS A 130 23.73 -4.40 1.36
CA LYS A 130 23.00 -4.20 0.11
C LYS A 130 21.61 -3.59 0.37
N VAL A 131 20.92 -4.04 1.42
CA VAL A 131 19.64 -3.49 1.85
C VAL A 131 19.79 -2.05 2.31
N TYR A 132 20.78 -1.74 3.15
CA TYR A 132 21.07 -0.38 3.57
C TYR A 132 21.37 0.54 2.36
N ALA A 133 22.23 0.11 1.45
CA ALA A 133 22.56 0.88 0.25
C ALA A 133 21.30 1.17 -0.62
N ALA A 134 20.40 0.20 -0.75
CA ALA A 134 19.15 0.38 -1.48
C ALA A 134 18.22 1.40 -0.80
N TYR A 135 18.06 1.33 0.52
CA TYR A 135 17.30 2.33 1.26
C TYR A 135 17.94 3.73 1.18
N HIS A 136 19.26 3.80 1.31
CA HIS A 136 19.98 5.07 1.18
C HIS A 136 19.76 5.69 -0.21
N ALA A 137 19.85 4.89 -1.28
CA ALA A 137 19.59 5.36 -2.63
C ALA A 137 18.12 5.79 -2.82
N ALA A 138 17.16 5.03 -2.28
CA ALA A 138 15.74 5.34 -2.34
C ALA A 138 15.39 6.65 -1.61
N MET A 139 15.96 6.87 -0.42
CA MET A 139 15.74 8.09 0.39
C MET A 139 16.30 9.35 -0.25
N ASN A 140 17.32 9.24 -1.10
CA ASN A 140 17.95 10.36 -1.79
C ASN A 140 17.45 10.55 -3.24
N HIS A 141 16.58 9.66 -3.73
CA HIS A 141 15.97 9.79 -5.05
C HIS A 141 14.83 10.80 -5.02
N THR A 142 14.77 11.67 -6.02
CA THR A 142 13.74 12.71 -6.14
C THR A 142 12.96 12.62 -7.43
N GLY A 143 11.74 13.13 -7.43
CA GLY A 143 10.88 13.24 -8.60
C GLY A 143 10.16 11.97 -9.03
N GLN A 144 10.37 10.84 -8.34
CA GLN A 144 9.66 9.58 -8.59
C GLN A 144 9.52 8.78 -7.28
N PRO A 145 8.42 8.06 -7.07
CA PRO A 145 8.37 7.04 -6.01
C PRO A 145 9.37 5.92 -6.31
N THR A 146 9.89 5.28 -5.28
CA THR A 146 10.87 4.21 -5.42
C THR A 146 10.31 2.87 -4.98
N VAL A 147 10.57 1.80 -5.74
CA VAL A 147 10.37 0.42 -5.30
C VAL A 147 11.72 -0.29 -5.16
N ILE A 148 11.89 -0.99 -4.04
CA ILE A 148 13.01 -1.90 -3.79
C ILE A 148 12.49 -3.33 -3.98
N LEU A 149 12.97 -4.02 -5.01
CA LEU A 149 12.68 -5.43 -5.25
C LEU A 149 13.77 -6.28 -4.58
N ALA A 150 13.49 -6.74 -3.37
CA ALA A 150 14.45 -7.47 -2.55
C ALA A 150 14.31 -8.98 -2.77
N LYS A 151 15.30 -9.60 -3.43
CA LYS A 151 15.33 -11.04 -3.62
C LYS A 151 15.73 -11.73 -2.31
N THR A 152 14.83 -12.58 -1.81
CA THR A 152 14.99 -13.30 -0.55
C THR A 152 14.80 -14.80 -0.74
N VAL A 153 14.85 -15.54 0.34
CA VAL A 153 14.59 -16.99 0.38
C VAL A 153 13.41 -17.23 1.32
N LYS A 154 12.42 -18.01 0.89
CA LYS A 154 11.31 -18.42 1.75
C LYS A 154 11.85 -19.36 2.83
N GLY A 155 11.46 -19.14 4.10
CA GLY A 155 11.99 -19.93 5.21
C GLY A 155 13.46 -19.67 5.54
N TYR A 156 13.99 -18.50 5.17
CA TYR A 156 15.39 -18.14 5.44
C TYR A 156 15.77 -18.34 6.91
N GLY A 157 16.80 -19.11 7.14
CA GLY A 157 17.27 -19.47 8.47
C GLY A 157 16.76 -20.81 9.00
N MET A 158 15.80 -21.44 8.35
CA MET A 158 15.25 -22.72 8.79
C MET A 158 16.15 -23.93 8.41
N GLY A 159 17.19 -23.69 7.59
CA GLY A 159 18.04 -24.78 7.11
C GLY A 159 17.23 -25.88 6.42
N ASP A 160 17.60 -27.15 6.72
CA ASP A 160 16.96 -28.34 6.13
C ASP A 160 15.47 -28.47 6.52
N ALA A 161 15.03 -27.81 7.60
CA ALA A 161 13.64 -27.82 8.04
C ALA A 161 12.67 -27.17 7.07
N GLY A 162 13.16 -26.30 6.17
CA GLY A 162 12.23 -25.63 5.26
C GLY A 162 12.80 -24.47 4.44
N GLU A 163 14.12 -24.27 4.40
CA GLU A 163 14.68 -23.16 3.60
C GLU A 163 14.52 -23.44 2.10
N SER A 164 13.69 -22.65 1.44
CA SER A 164 13.34 -22.76 0.01
C SER A 164 12.49 -23.98 -0.37
N GLU A 165 12.01 -24.73 0.59
CA GLU A 165 11.18 -25.90 0.34
C GLU A 165 9.72 -25.52 0.01
N ASN A 166 9.03 -26.37 -0.77
CA ASN A 166 7.59 -26.19 -1.03
C ASN A 166 6.76 -26.39 0.24
N THR A 167 7.26 -27.22 1.16
CA THR A 167 6.64 -27.55 2.44
C THR A 167 6.87 -26.51 3.54
N THR A 168 7.67 -25.49 3.31
CA THR A 168 8.00 -24.43 4.30
C THR A 168 6.76 -23.89 5.04
N HIS A 169 5.67 -23.67 4.32
CA HIS A 169 4.44 -23.14 4.92
C HIS A 169 3.69 -24.14 5.80
N GLN A 170 3.99 -25.43 5.68
CA GLN A 170 3.37 -26.50 6.45
C GLN A 170 4.12 -26.80 7.75
N VAL A 171 5.35 -26.29 7.88
CA VAL A 171 6.15 -26.44 9.11
C VAL A 171 5.48 -25.65 10.23
N LYS A 172 4.97 -26.38 11.22
CA LYS A 172 4.23 -25.78 12.36
C LYS A 172 5.11 -25.59 13.59
N LYS A 173 6.17 -26.38 13.71
CA LYS A 173 7.08 -26.37 14.85
C LYS A 173 8.46 -26.85 14.39
N LEU A 174 9.50 -26.20 14.85
CA LEU A 174 10.88 -26.62 14.71
C LEU A 174 11.22 -27.54 15.88
N ASP A 175 12.06 -28.53 15.66
CA ASP A 175 12.64 -29.34 16.73
C ASP A 175 13.81 -28.61 17.42
N LEU A 176 14.40 -29.23 18.44
CA LEU A 176 15.46 -28.59 19.23
C LEU A 176 16.72 -28.31 18.40
N ASP A 177 17.11 -29.23 17.53
CA ASP A 177 18.30 -29.08 16.71
C ASP A 177 18.14 -28.03 15.65
N GLU A 178 16.95 -27.93 15.05
CA GLU A 178 16.56 -26.84 14.13
C GLU A 178 16.54 -25.47 14.84
N LEU A 179 16.04 -25.39 16.07
CA LEU A 179 16.09 -24.20 16.90
C LEU A 179 17.51 -23.76 17.24
N LYS A 180 18.40 -24.73 17.57
CA LYS A 180 19.82 -24.48 17.79
C LYS A 180 20.50 -23.96 16.53
N TYR A 181 20.22 -24.59 15.37
CA TYR A 181 20.74 -24.12 14.09
C TYR A 181 20.33 -22.67 13.81
N PHE A 182 19.07 -22.34 14.02
CA PHE A 182 18.56 -20.96 13.84
C PHE A 182 19.24 -19.97 14.79
N ARG A 183 19.33 -20.32 16.10
CA ARG A 183 20.01 -19.51 17.11
C ARG A 183 21.46 -19.24 16.72
N ASP A 184 22.20 -20.27 16.37
CA ASP A 184 23.65 -20.21 16.10
C ASP A 184 23.90 -19.42 14.78
N ARG A 185 23.05 -19.60 13.80
CA ARG A 185 23.13 -18.85 12.52
C ARG A 185 22.92 -17.35 12.68
N PHE A 186 22.08 -16.93 13.61
CA PHE A 186 21.72 -15.53 13.83
C PHE A 186 22.29 -14.94 15.13
N ASP A 187 23.20 -15.64 15.79
CA ASP A 187 23.83 -15.23 17.05
C ASP A 187 22.79 -14.77 18.09
N VAL A 188 21.65 -15.50 18.18
CA VAL A 188 20.62 -15.19 19.16
C VAL A 188 21.14 -15.58 20.54
N PRO A 189 21.23 -14.64 21.52
CA PRO A 189 21.89 -14.89 22.79
C PRO A 189 20.99 -15.65 23.79
N LEU A 190 20.62 -16.89 23.43
CA LEU A 190 19.86 -17.82 24.25
C LEU A 190 20.66 -19.12 24.46
N ASN A 191 20.59 -19.67 25.65
CA ASN A 191 21.17 -21.00 25.92
C ASN A 191 20.20 -22.14 25.53
N ASP A 192 20.65 -23.38 25.54
CA ASP A 192 19.88 -24.55 25.12
C ASP A 192 18.58 -24.73 25.96
N GLU A 193 18.65 -24.45 27.26
CA GLU A 193 17.47 -24.55 28.14
C GLU A 193 16.40 -23.53 27.80
N GLN A 194 16.80 -22.28 27.51
CA GLN A 194 15.90 -21.22 27.12
C GLN A 194 15.25 -21.48 25.77
N LEU A 195 15.91 -22.19 24.85
CA LEU A 195 15.33 -22.49 23.53
C LEU A 195 14.06 -23.34 23.62
N LEU A 196 13.89 -24.16 24.67
CA LEU A 196 12.70 -24.99 24.85
C LEU A 196 11.43 -24.18 25.00
N ASP A 197 11.55 -22.99 25.61
CA ASP A 197 10.42 -22.05 25.85
C ASP A 197 10.22 -21.05 24.73
N VAL A 198 11.11 -21.00 23.73
CA VAL A 198 11.08 -20.03 22.63
C VAL A 198 10.75 -18.60 23.09
N PRO A 199 11.53 -18.02 24.03
CA PRO A 199 11.21 -16.74 24.62
C PRO A 199 11.39 -15.59 23.64
N TYR A 200 10.64 -14.50 23.82
CA TYR A 200 10.89 -13.26 23.10
C TYR A 200 12.19 -12.62 23.61
N TYR A 201 13.24 -12.67 22.78
CA TYR A 201 14.47 -11.95 23.08
C TYR A 201 14.27 -10.43 22.99
N ARG A 202 14.68 -9.73 24.03
CA ARG A 202 14.72 -8.28 24.08
C ARG A 202 16.11 -7.82 24.51
N PRO A 203 16.83 -7.05 23.67
CA PRO A 203 18.12 -6.48 24.07
C PRO A 203 18.02 -5.62 25.32
N ALA A 204 19.09 -5.55 26.11
CA ALA A 204 19.14 -4.69 27.27
C ALA A 204 18.87 -3.22 26.89
N ALA A 205 18.15 -2.52 27.77
CA ALA A 205 17.69 -1.15 27.48
C ALA A 205 18.85 -0.15 27.28
N ASP A 206 20.00 -0.46 27.85
CA ASP A 206 21.27 0.31 27.80
C ASP A 206 22.26 -0.21 26.74
N SER A 207 21.88 -1.23 25.96
CA SER A 207 22.71 -1.70 24.85
C SER A 207 22.86 -0.61 23.79
N SER A 208 23.97 -0.61 23.06
CA SER A 208 24.24 0.34 21.96
C SER A 208 23.15 0.37 20.91
N ASP A 209 22.60 -0.81 20.57
CA ASP A 209 21.55 -0.95 19.57
C ASP A 209 20.24 -0.31 20.02
N MET A 210 19.86 -0.51 21.29
CA MET A 210 18.66 0.09 21.86
C MET A 210 18.81 1.60 22.05
N GLN A 211 19.97 2.09 22.39
CA GLN A 211 20.26 3.52 22.45
C GLN A 211 20.16 4.16 21.06
N TYR A 212 20.79 3.55 20.05
CA TYR A 212 20.70 4.02 18.67
C TYR A 212 19.25 4.04 18.15
N LEU A 213 18.49 2.96 18.40
CA LEU A 213 17.08 2.89 18.04
C LEU A 213 16.27 4.02 18.67
N ARG A 214 16.41 4.24 19.97
CA ARG A 214 15.68 5.30 20.67
C ARG A 214 16.02 6.68 20.15
N GLN A 215 17.31 7.02 20.04
CA GLN A 215 17.77 8.31 19.51
C GLN A 215 17.26 8.54 18.09
N SER A 216 17.26 7.50 17.25
CA SER A 216 16.75 7.58 15.89
C SER A 216 15.24 7.83 15.88
N ARG A 217 14.48 7.15 16.76
CA ARG A 217 13.03 7.36 16.89
C ARG A 217 12.68 8.74 17.46
N GLU A 218 13.43 9.23 18.44
CA GLU A 218 13.24 10.55 19.03
C GLU A 218 13.44 11.67 17.99
N ARG A 219 14.46 11.56 17.16
CA ARG A 219 14.69 12.51 16.03
C ARG A 219 13.51 12.54 15.04
N LEU A 220 12.78 11.44 14.92
CA LEU A 220 11.61 11.31 14.04
C LEU A 220 10.28 11.62 14.75
N GLY A 221 10.30 12.17 15.95
CA GLY A 221 9.10 12.50 16.73
C GLY A 221 8.50 11.36 17.54
N GLY A 222 9.25 10.27 17.76
CA GLY A 222 8.85 9.13 18.58
C GLY A 222 8.52 7.87 17.79
N PHE A 223 7.90 6.89 18.48
CA PHE A 223 7.53 5.61 17.88
C PHE A 223 6.23 5.73 17.08
N MET A 224 6.18 5.09 15.92
CA MET A 224 5.02 5.05 15.04
C MET A 224 4.18 3.78 15.30
N PRO A 225 2.87 3.81 14.99
CA PRO A 225 2.07 4.99 14.64
C PRO A 225 1.66 5.79 15.88
N ARG A 226 1.85 7.11 15.82
CA ARG A 226 1.30 8.02 16.82
C ARG A 226 0.12 8.76 16.21
N ARG A 227 -1.08 8.51 16.71
CA ARG A 227 -2.26 9.28 16.33
C ARG A 227 -2.29 10.58 17.11
N LEU A 228 -2.52 11.67 16.40
CA LEU A 228 -2.71 12.98 17.01
C LEU A 228 -4.14 13.08 17.53
N VAL A 229 -4.31 13.67 18.71
CA VAL A 229 -5.61 13.80 19.38
C VAL A 229 -6.09 15.25 19.34
N ASP A 230 -5.24 16.16 18.87
CA ASP A 230 -5.58 17.58 18.76
C ASP A 230 -6.63 17.76 17.67
N GLN A 231 -7.83 18.13 18.09
CA GLN A 231 -8.98 18.31 17.20
C GLN A 231 -9.20 19.81 16.99
N GLN A 232 -8.96 20.26 15.78
CA GLN A 232 -9.39 21.60 15.39
C GLN A 232 -10.93 21.63 15.33
N THR A 233 -11.52 22.51 16.11
CA THR A 233 -12.96 22.78 16.01
C THR A 233 -13.25 23.49 14.71
N LEU A 234 -14.10 22.90 13.86
CA LEU A 234 -14.54 23.53 12.63
C LEU A 234 -15.74 24.41 12.89
N THR A 235 -15.70 25.64 12.37
CA THR A 235 -16.86 26.53 12.40
C THR A 235 -17.83 26.12 11.30
N VAL A 236 -19.00 25.63 11.69
CA VAL A 236 -20.06 25.23 10.76
C VAL A 236 -20.95 26.43 10.42
N PRO A 237 -21.46 26.53 9.17
CA PRO A 237 -22.39 27.58 8.78
C PRO A 237 -23.75 27.38 9.46
N GLU A 238 -24.46 28.47 9.65
CA GLU A 238 -25.82 28.46 10.18
C GLU A 238 -26.79 27.79 9.20
N LEU A 239 -27.84 27.13 9.72
CA LEU A 239 -28.84 26.45 8.89
C LEU A 239 -29.55 27.41 7.91
N SER A 240 -29.62 28.66 8.24
CA SER A 240 -30.25 29.70 7.40
C SER A 240 -29.58 29.81 6.02
N VAL A 241 -28.30 29.46 5.85
CA VAL A 241 -27.64 29.48 4.53
C VAL A 241 -28.19 28.42 3.59
N PHE A 242 -28.86 27.40 4.12
CA PHE A 242 -29.49 26.30 3.39
C PHE A 242 -30.98 26.46 3.23
N LYS A 243 -31.53 27.67 3.51
CA LYS A 243 -32.96 27.95 3.49
C LYS A 243 -33.65 27.48 2.19
N ALA A 244 -33.00 27.71 1.04
CA ALA A 244 -33.53 27.29 -0.26
C ALA A 244 -33.71 25.77 -0.42
N GLN A 245 -32.97 24.97 0.35
CA GLN A 245 -33.10 23.52 0.37
C GLN A 245 -34.07 23.06 1.48
N ILE A 246 -34.11 23.78 2.59
CA ILE A 246 -35.00 23.48 3.73
C ILE A 246 -36.46 23.81 3.39
N ASP A 247 -36.72 24.93 2.74
CA ASP A 247 -38.09 25.36 2.35
C ASP A 247 -38.67 24.50 1.22
N GLY A 248 -37.85 23.65 0.58
CA GLY A 248 -38.26 22.81 -0.54
C GLY A 248 -38.24 23.56 -1.88
N THR A 249 -38.67 22.86 -2.92
CA THR A 249 -38.62 23.36 -4.32
C THR A 249 -39.99 23.81 -4.87
N GLY A 250 -41.01 23.78 -4.01
CA GLY A 250 -42.39 24.02 -4.43
C GLY A 250 -42.85 23.00 -5.47
N GLU A 251 -43.42 23.46 -6.59
CA GLU A 251 -43.86 22.60 -7.69
C GLU A 251 -42.71 22.09 -8.59
N ARG A 252 -41.50 22.58 -8.39
CA ARG A 252 -40.35 22.21 -9.22
C ARG A 252 -39.76 20.90 -8.79
N GLU A 253 -39.82 19.89 -9.64
CA GLU A 253 -39.13 18.59 -9.43
C GLU A 253 -37.63 18.72 -9.58
N ILE A 254 -36.90 18.20 -8.60
CA ILE A 254 -35.44 18.04 -8.67
C ILE A 254 -35.06 16.66 -8.14
N SER A 255 -33.96 16.09 -8.66
CA SER A 255 -33.41 14.86 -8.10
C SER A 255 -32.75 15.09 -6.73
N SER A 256 -32.74 14.08 -5.88
CA SER A 256 -32.02 14.12 -4.59
C SER A 256 -30.53 14.43 -4.79
N THR A 257 -29.92 13.92 -5.85
CA THR A 257 -28.54 14.21 -6.24
C THR A 257 -28.35 15.71 -6.50
N MET A 258 -29.26 16.34 -7.24
CA MET A 258 -29.18 17.78 -7.52
C MET A 258 -29.39 18.62 -6.24
N ALA A 259 -30.27 18.19 -5.34
CA ALA A 259 -30.44 18.83 -4.04
C ALA A 259 -29.14 18.75 -3.23
N PHE A 260 -28.50 17.58 -3.16
CA PHE A 260 -27.22 17.39 -2.51
C PHE A 260 -26.12 18.27 -3.14
N VAL A 261 -26.01 18.29 -4.47
CA VAL A 261 -25.01 19.12 -5.19
C VAL A 261 -25.16 20.60 -4.85
N ARG A 262 -26.38 21.09 -4.67
CA ARG A 262 -26.63 22.47 -4.23
C ARG A 262 -26.19 22.73 -2.80
N ILE A 263 -26.43 21.78 -1.87
CA ILE A 263 -25.91 21.84 -0.51
C ILE A 263 -24.39 21.87 -0.53
N LEU A 264 -23.79 20.96 -1.26
CA LEU A 264 -22.33 20.86 -1.42
C LEU A 264 -21.73 22.16 -1.97
N ALA A 265 -22.36 22.75 -3.00
CA ALA A 265 -21.93 24.04 -3.56
C ALA A 265 -22.00 25.18 -2.52
N THR A 266 -22.97 25.14 -1.62
CA THR A 266 -23.10 26.10 -0.52
C THR A 266 -21.99 25.93 0.51
N LEU A 267 -21.69 24.69 0.91
CA LEU A 267 -20.59 24.36 1.81
C LEU A 267 -19.24 24.79 1.25
N LEU A 268 -18.99 24.53 -0.03
CA LEU A 268 -17.72 24.88 -0.70
C LEU A 268 -17.48 26.39 -0.83
N ARG A 269 -18.55 27.19 -0.77
CA ARG A 269 -18.46 28.67 -0.77
C ARG A 269 -18.28 29.26 0.62
N ASP A 270 -18.48 28.47 1.67
CA ASP A 270 -18.31 28.95 3.04
C ASP A 270 -16.84 29.34 3.29
N LYS A 271 -16.62 30.51 3.88
CA LYS A 271 -15.27 31.07 4.08
C LYS A 271 -14.43 30.27 5.08
N ASN A 272 -15.07 29.64 6.06
CA ASN A 272 -14.41 28.89 7.12
C ASN A 272 -14.27 27.42 6.75
N LEU A 273 -15.36 26.81 6.28
CA LEU A 273 -15.48 25.37 6.04
C LEU A 273 -15.08 24.97 4.63
N GLY A 274 -15.29 25.84 3.63
CA GLY A 274 -15.18 25.47 2.20
C GLY A 274 -13.83 24.87 1.80
N LYS A 275 -12.73 25.32 2.42
CA LYS A 275 -11.39 24.77 2.17
C LYS A 275 -11.17 23.37 2.78
N ARG A 276 -12.08 22.90 3.60
CA ARG A 276 -12.04 21.59 4.25
C ARG A 276 -12.94 20.57 3.57
N VAL A 277 -13.86 21.03 2.73
CA VAL A 277 -14.82 20.18 1.99
C VAL A 277 -14.19 19.75 0.68
N VAL A 278 -14.15 18.44 0.44
CA VAL A 278 -13.53 17.85 -0.76
C VAL A 278 -14.50 16.88 -1.42
N PRO A 279 -15.08 17.24 -2.58
CA PRO A 279 -15.81 16.30 -3.41
C PRO A 279 -14.85 15.29 -4.06
N ILE A 280 -15.21 14.01 -4.02
CA ILE A 280 -14.47 12.92 -4.65
C ILE A 280 -15.43 12.20 -5.57
N VAL A 281 -15.09 12.07 -6.84
CA VAL A 281 -15.88 11.37 -7.85
C VAL A 281 -14.98 10.43 -8.64
N PRO A 282 -15.46 9.25 -9.07
CA PRO A 282 -14.72 8.42 -9.99
C PRO A 282 -14.54 9.10 -11.36
N ASP A 283 -15.64 9.44 -12.05
CA ASP A 283 -15.59 10.07 -13.40
C ASP A 283 -16.91 10.77 -13.76
N GLU A 284 -17.94 10.72 -12.93
CA GLU A 284 -19.29 11.06 -13.37
C GLU A 284 -19.76 12.44 -12.87
N ALA A 285 -18.88 13.41 -12.66
CA ALA A 285 -19.23 14.71 -12.10
C ALA A 285 -20.33 15.44 -12.92
N ARG A 286 -20.29 15.36 -14.26
CA ARG A 286 -21.34 15.95 -15.12
C ARG A 286 -22.68 15.25 -14.95
N THR A 287 -22.71 13.93 -14.85
CA THR A 287 -23.96 13.18 -14.69
C THR A 287 -24.60 13.40 -13.33
N PHE A 288 -23.82 13.81 -12.34
CA PHE A 288 -24.31 14.27 -11.04
C PHE A 288 -24.74 15.73 -11.01
N GLY A 289 -24.58 16.48 -12.11
CA GLY A 289 -24.91 17.90 -12.19
C GLY A 289 -23.89 18.81 -11.49
N MET A 290 -22.64 18.35 -11.40
CA MET A 290 -21.54 19.10 -10.76
C MET A 290 -20.76 19.97 -11.74
N GLU A 291 -21.06 19.98 -13.02
CA GLU A 291 -20.33 20.72 -14.06
C GLU A 291 -20.25 22.22 -13.76
N GLY A 292 -21.28 22.80 -13.10
CA GLY A 292 -21.25 24.18 -12.65
C GLY A 292 -20.17 24.52 -11.64
N MET A 293 -19.58 23.49 -10.98
CA MET A 293 -18.49 23.65 -10.02
C MET A 293 -17.12 23.69 -10.69
N PHE A 294 -16.93 23.14 -11.90
CA PHE A 294 -15.62 23.04 -12.56
C PHE A 294 -14.94 24.39 -12.70
N ARG A 295 -15.65 25.41 -13.19
CA ARG A 295 -15.10 26.75 -13.37
C ARG A 295 -14.67 27.39 -12.04
N GLN A 296 -15.45 27.21 -10.99
CA GLN A 296 -15.22 27.87 -9.70
C GLN A 296 -14.17 27.16 -8.85
N LEU A 297 -14.20 25.84 -8.81
CA LEU A 297 -13.42 25.02 -7.89
C LEU A 297 -12.25 24.35 -8.59
N GLY A 298 -12.42 23.94 -9.85
CA GLY A 298 -11.45 23.16 -10.60
C GLY A 298 -11.36 21.71 -10.14
N ILE A 299 -11.01 20.84 -11.08
CA ILE A 299 -10.60 19.47 -10.83
C ILE A 299 -9.11 19.52 -10.49
N TYR A 300 -8.72 18.85 -9.41
CA TYR A 300 -7.31 18.84 -9.00
C TYR A 300 -6.43 18.09 -10.00
N THR A 301 -5.32 18.73 -10.37
CA THR A 301 -4.21 18.07 -11.06
C THR A 301 -2.88 18.71 -10.65
N SER A 302 -1.89 17.88 -10.28
CA SER A 302 -0.56 18.35 -9.90
C SER A 302 0.18 19.08 -11.03
N ALA A 303 -0.14 18.72 -12.29
CA ALA A 303 0.48 19.32 -13.48
C ALA A 303 -0.14 20.68 -13.88
N GLY A 304 -1.35 20.98 -13.41
CA GLY A 304 -2.19 22.07 -13.96
C GLY A 304 -2.66 21.76 -15.38
N GLN A 305 -3.55 22.57 -15.89
CA GLN A 305 -4.10 22.41 -17.23
C GLN A 305 -3.13 22.93 -18.29
N LYS A 306 -2.66 22.04 -19.17
CA LYS A 306 -1.65 22.34 -20.22
C LYS A 306 -2.26 22.52 -21.60
N TYR A 307 -3.57 22.51 -21.71
CA TYR A 307 -4.32 22.62 -22.96
C TYR A 307 -5.55 23.52 -22.77
N VAL A 308 -6.11 24.00 -23.85
CA VAL A 308 -7.39 24.70 -23.85
C VAL A 308 -8.50 23.67 -23.95
N PRO A 309 -9.44 23.61 -23.00
CA PRO A 309 -10.53 22.64 -23.06
C PRO A 309 -11.38 22.85 -24.30
N HIS A 310 -11.88 21.76 -24.88
CA HIS A 310 -12.76 21.83 -26.06
C HIS A 310 -13.98 22.72 -25.82
N ASP A 311 -14.51 22.70 -24.61
CA ASP A 311 -15.71 23.45 -24.20
C ASP A 311 -15.40 24.81 -23.54
N HIS A 312 -14.20 25.36 -23.72
CA HIS A 312 -13.77 26.61 -23.05
C HIS A 312 -14.65 27.83 -23.30
N GLN A 313 -15.43 27.84 -24.38
CA GLN A 313 -16.38 28.88 -24.70
C GLN A 313 -17.73 28.72 -23.97
N GLN A 314 -17.98 27.59 -23.35
CA GLN A 314 -19.19 27.33 -22.58
C GLN A 314 -19.09 27.93 -21.17
N ILE A 315 -20.24 28.21 -20.55
CA ILE A 315 -20.29 28.78 -19.19
C ILE A 315 -19.77 27.78 -18.17
N MET A 316 -19.99 26.46 -18.38
CA MET A 316 -19.64 25.36 -17.48
C MET A 316 -18.62 24.46 -18.14
N TYR A 317 -17.47 25.03 -18.53
CA TYR A 317 -16.41 24.31 -19.19
C TYR A 317 -15.57 23.45 -18.21
N TYR A 318 -14.94 22.41 -18.76
CA TYR A 318 -14.00 21.56 -18.03
C TYR A 318 -12.75 22.35 -17.62
N LYS A 319 -12.39 22.27 -16.32
CA LYS A 319 -11.24 23.01 -15.81
C LYS A 319 -10.44 22.16 -14.83
N GLU A 320 -9.17 21.95 -15.14
CA GLU A 320 -8.16 21.39 -14.23
C GLU A 320 -7.33 22.51 -13.61
N ASP A 321 -6.96 22.36 -12.34
CA ASP A 321 -6.16 23.35 -11.63
C ASP A 321 -5.30 22.69 -10.55
N LYS A 322 -4.08 23.20 -10.35
CA LYS A 322 -3.22 22.78 -9.23
C LYS A 322 -3.84 23.04 -7.86
N LYS A 323 -4.74 24.00 -7.79
CA LYS A 323 -5.52 24.34 -6.60
C LYS A 323 -6.96 23.83 -6.69
N GLY A 324 -7.22 22.93 -7.61
CA GLY A 324 -8.51 22.30 -7.76
C GLY A 324 -8.94 21.58 -6.49
N VAL A 325 -10.24 21.57 -6.21
CA VAL A 325 -10.81 21.00 -4.98
C VAL A 325 -11.54 19.70 -5.26
N ILE A 326 -12.00 19.49 -6.49
CA ILE A 326 -12.67 18.25 -6.89
C ILE A 326 -11.60 17.21 -7.18
N LEU A 327 -11.64 16.06 -6.49
CA LEU A 327 -10.81 14.90 -6.82
C LEU A 327 -11.56 14.00 -7.79
N GLU A 328 -11.07 13.91 -9.01
CA GLU A 328 -11.59 13.02 -10.04
C GLU A 328 -10.57 11.91 -10.30
N GLU A 329 -10.89 10.69 -9.83
CA GLU A 329 -9.96 9.56 -9.76
C GLU A 329 -9.86 8.79 -11.08
N GLY A 330 -10.78 9.03 -12.01
CA GLY A 330 -11.05 8.14 -13.12
C GLY A 330 -11.93 6.97 -12.65
N ILE A 331 -12.27 6.04 -13.52
CA ILE A 331 -13.15 4.88 -13.21
C ILE A 331 -12.38 3.90 -12.30
N ASN A 332 -12.19 4.31 -11.05
CA ASN A 332 -11.45 3.60 -10.02
C ASN A 332 -12.06 3.88 -8.63
N GLU A 333 -13.13 3.19 -8.31
CA GLU A 333 -13.85 3.38 -7.04
C GLU A 333 -12.98 3.02 -5.82
N ALA A 334 -12.07 2.06 -5.96
CA ALA A 334 -11.14 1.71 -4.90
C ALA A 334 -10.15 2.86 -4.61
N GLY A 335 -9.68 3.56 -5.64
CA GLY A 335 -8.85 4.76 -5.51
C GLY A 335 -9.63 5.91 -4.86
N ALA A 336 -10.84 6.18 -5.34
CA ALA A 336 -11.73 7.21 -4.77
C ALA A 336 -12.02 6.96 -3.29
N MET A 337 -12.31 5.71 -2.90
CA MET A 337 -12.53 5.35 -1.49
C MET A 337 -11.25 5.48 -0.66
N SER A 338 -10.08 5.17 -1.23
CA SER A 338 -8.80 5.34 -0.55
C SER A 338 -8.48 6.82 -0.30
N ALA A 339 -8.75 7.69 -1.28
CA ALA A 339 -8.62 9.14 -1.14
C ALA A 339 -9.60 9.68 -0.07
N TRP A 340 -10.84 9.19 -0.07
CA TRP A 340 -11.83 9.51 0.96
C TRP A 340 -11.35 9.11 2.35
N LEU A 341 -10.83 7.89 2.52
CA LEU A 341 -10.31 7.41 3.81
C LEU A 341 -9.13 8.25 4.28
N ALA A 342 -8.19 8.58 3.39
CA ALA A 342 -7.03 9.40 3.71
C ALA A 342 -7.45 10.79 4.22
N LEU A 343 -8.41 11.44 3.56
CA LEU A 343 -8.95 12.73 3.96
C LEU A 343 -9.76 12.63 5.28
N ALA A 344 -10.63 11.64 5.41
CA ALA A 344 -11.45 11.45 6.61
C ALA A 344 -10.63 11.20 7.88
N THR A 345 -9.42 10.61 7.75
CA THR A 345 -8.51 10.33 8.87
C THR A 345 -7.42 11.38 9.04
N SER A 346 -7.35 12.40 8.19
CA SER A 346 -6.27 13.41 8.18
C SER A 346 -6.21 14.24 9.47
N TYR A 347 -7.31 14.36 10.20
CA TYR A 347 -7.32 15.01 11.52
C TYR A 347 -6.37 14.32 12.50
N SER A 348 -6.24 13.00 12.45
CA SER A 348 -5.40 12.23 13.38
C SER A 348 -4.00 11.96 12.84
N THR A 349 -3.81 12.01 11.51
CA THR A 349 -2.50 11.75 10.86
C THR A 349 -1.72 13.02 10.56
N ASN A 350 -2.43 14.10 10.25
CA ASN A 350 -1.84 15.36 9.75
C ASN A 350 -2.27 16.59 10.55
N SER A 351 -3.01 16.45 11.67
CA SER A 351 -3.61 17.56 12.44
C SER A 351 -4.44 18.50 11.55
N CYS A 352 -5.11 17.95 10.55
CA CYS A 352 -5.89 18.70 9.58
C CYS A 352 -7.26 18.05 9.37
N ALA A 353 -8.30 18.60 10.00
CA ALA A 353 -9.65 18.09 9.82
C ALA A 353 -10.17 18.40 8.40
N MET A 354 -10.57 17.36 7.66
CA MET A 354 -11.16 17.47 6.32
C MET A 354 -12.54 16.82 6.30
N ILE A 355 -13.37 17.23 5.37
CA ILE A 355 -14.75 16.73 5.18
C ILE A 355 -14.87 16.23 3.73
N PRO A 356 -14.49 14.99 3.47
CA PRO A 356 -14.60 14.42 2.14
C PRO A 356 -16.02 13.92 1.88
N PHE A 357 -16.51 14.17 0.66
CA PHE A 357 -17.75 13.61 0.13
C PHE A 357 -17.43 12.72 -1.05
N TYR A 358 -17.61 11.41 -0.89
CA TYR A 358 -17.47 10.45 -1.98
C TYR A 358 -18.83 10.26 -2.65
N ILE A 359 -18.91 10.62 -3.93
CA ILE A 359 -20.12 10.62 -4.75
C ILE A 359 -19.96 9.55 -5.82
N PHE A 360 -20.83 8.55 -5.84
CA PHE A 360 -20.74 7.39 -6.72
C PHE A 360 -22.11 6.79 -7.04
N TYR A 361 -22.18 6.02 -8.11
CA TYR A 361 -23.34 5.17 -8.36
C TYR A 361 -23.33 3.95 -7.45
N SER A 362 -24.40 3.72 -6.71
CA SER A 362 -24.51 2.64 -5.71
C SER A 362 -24.16 1.27 -6.27
N MET A 363 -24.58 0.99 -7.51
CA MET A 363 -24.30 -0.28 -8.19
C MET A 363 -22.80 -0.53 -8.33
N PHE A 364 -22.00 0.47 -8.68
CA PHE A 364 -20.55 0.31 -8.87
C PHE A 364 -19.79 0.42 -7.55
N GLY A 365 -20.14 1.37 -6.70
CA GLY A 365 -19.47 1.58 -5.42
C GLY A 365 -19.63 0.37 -4.49
N PHE A 366 -20.84 -0.10 -4.27
CA PHE A 366 -21.07 -1.25 -3.37
C PHE A 366 -20.41 -2.53 -3.87
N GLN A 367 -20.44 -2.81 -5.17
CA GLN A 367 -19.82 -4.02 -5.71
C GLN A 367 -18.28 -4.00 -5.65
N ARG A 368 -17.66 -2.85 -5.76
CA ARG A 368 -16.22 -2.71 -5.90
C ARG A 368 -15.49 -2.35 -4.60
N ILE A 369 -16.20 -1.79 -3.62
CA ILE A 369 -15.63 -1.32 -2.36
C ILE A 369 -16.05 -2.22 -1.20
N HIS A 370 -17.32 -2.60 -1.15
CA HIS A 370 -17.82 -3.55 -0.17
C HIS A 370 -17.69 -4.97 -0.74
N GLY A 371 -17.08 -5.89 0.02
CA GLY A 371 -17.10 -7.30 -0.32
C GLY A 371 -18.56 -7.80 -0.51
N PRO A 372 -18.78 -8.92 -1.20
CA PRO A 372 -20.12 -9.42 -1.43
C PRO A 372 -20.90 -9.52 -0.11
N PRO A 373 -22.19 -9.12 -0.09
CA PRO A 373 -23.03 -9.26 1.11
C PRO A 373 -23.01 -10.72 1.56
N GLY A 374 -22.43 -11.02 2.72
CA GLY A 374 -22.33 -12.39 3.24
C GLY A 374 -20.92 -12.85 3.63
N THR A 375 -19.87 -12.09 3.34
CA THR A 375 -18.51 -12.38 3.85
C THR A 375 -18.24 -11.75 5.22
N ASP A 376 -19.22 -11.10 5.81
CA ASP A 376 -19.18 -10.74 7.22
C ASP A 376 -19.34 -12.03 8.03
N ASP A 377 -18.20 -12.64 8.35
CA ASP A 377 -18.13 -13.83 9.20
C ASP A 377 -18.58 -13.42 10.61
N ARG A 378 -19.89 -13.35 10.83
CA ARG A 378 -20.52 -13.14 12.12
C ARG A 378 -20.33 -14.37 13.02
N ARG A 379 -19.09 -14.79 13.17
CA ARG A 379 -18.76 -15.54 14.38
C ARG A 379 -18.63 -14.49 15.48
N PRO A 380 -19.45 -14.57 16.55
CA PRO A 380 -19.22 -13.77 17.72
C PRO A 380 -17.85 -14.17 18.25
N SER A 381 -16.83 -13.39 17.90
CA SER A 381 -15.54 -13.49 18.56
C SER A 381 -15.82 -13.18 20.02
N ARG A 382 -15.69 -14.21 20.86
CA ARG A 382 -15.70 -14.04 22.33
C ARG A 382 -14.81 -12.86 22.65
N THR A 383 -15.46 -11.81 23.11
CA THR A 383 -14.93 -10.52 23.48
C THR A 383 -13.60 -10.61 24.22
N ARG A 384 -12.50 -10.36 23.53
CA ARG A 384 -11.39 -9.69 24.19
C ARG A 384 -11.79 -8.22 24.28
N ARG A 385 -12.13 -7.76 25.44
CA ARG A 385 -12.29 -6.32 25.72
C ARG A 385 -10.97 -5.67 25.33
N SER A 386 -11.01 -4.87 24.26
CA SER A 386 -9.91 -3.99 23.90
C SER A 386 -9.69 -3.03 25.08
N PRO A 387 -8.45 -2.85 25.56
CA PRO A 387 -8.16 -1.85 26.58
C PRO A 387 -8.15 -0.40 26.05
N TRP A 388 -8.63 -0.19 24.82
CA TRP A 388 -8.68 1.13 24.23
C TRP A 388 -9.99 1.84 24.57
N PRO A 389 -9.95 3.11 25.02
CA PRO A 389 -11.15 3.88 25.28
C PRO A 389 -12.01 3.93 24.02
N GLN A 390 -13.30 3.67 24.18
CA GLN A 390 -14.27 3.84 23.11
C GLN A 390 -14.27 5.33 22.76
N HIS A 391 -13.83 5.66 21.54
CA HIS A 391 -13.93 7.00 21.03
C HIS A 391 -15.43 7.41 20.95
N PRO A 392 -15.75 8.70 21.18
CA PRO A 392 -17.06 9.21 20.87
C PRO A 392 -17.39 8.85 19.40
N PRO A 393 -18.66 8.67 19.04
CA PRO A 393 -19.04 8.22 17.72
C PRO A 393 -18.38 9.14 16.70
N ALA A 394 -17.44 8.54 15.94
CA ALA A 394 -16.87 9.20 14.79
C ALA A 394 -18.04 9.70 13.96
N LEU A 395 -17.98 10.95 13.53
CA LEU A 395 -18.92 11.51 12.57
C LEU A 395 -19.33 10.40 11.61
N HIS A 396 -20.60 10.03 11.62
CA HIS A 396 -21.15 9.16 10.61
C HIS A 396 -20.89 9.88 9.30
N SER A 397 -19.88 9.41 8.57
CA SER A 397 -19.53 9.87 7.27
C SER A 397 -20.75 9.73 6.39
N LEU A 398 -21.33 10.85 6.00
CA LEU A 398 -22.41 10.89 5.03
C LEU A 398 -21.84 10.45 3.68
N THR A 399 -21.83 9.14 3.46
CA THR A 399 -21.82 8.62 2.10
C THR A 399 -23.20 8.90 1.54
N ALA A 400 -23.36 10.05 0.88
CA ALA A 400 -24.57 10.33 0.17
C ALA A 400 -24.64 9.45 -1.06
N CYS A 401 -25.28 8.29 -0.92
CA CYS A 401 -25.72 7.52 -2.09
C CYS A 401 -26.99 8.19 -2.62
N PRO A 402 -26.98 8.73 -3.85
CA PRO A 402 -28.13 9.45 -4.40
C PRO A 402 -29.42 8.64 -4.50
N SER A 403 -29.33 7.30 -4.44
CA SER A 403 -30.46 6.39 -4.67
C SER A 403 -31.31 6.08 -3.43
N HIS A 404 -30.97 6.57 -2.24
CA HIS A 404 -31.67 6.19 -1.01
C HIS A 404 -32.25 7.34 -0.17
N ILE A 405 -32.21 8.57 -0.65
CA ILE A 405 -32.95 9.66 -0.02
C ILE A 405 -34.24 9.85 -0.84
N SER A 406 -35.29 9.15 -0.45
CA SER A 406 -36.65 9.47 -0.93
C SER A 406 -37.28 10.50 0.00
N TRP A 407 -37.87 11.53 -0.58
CA TRP A 407 -38.64 12.54 0.13
C TRP A 407 -40.13 12.24 -0.04
N ASP A 408 -40.92 12.32 1.01
CA ASP A 408 -42.38 12.26 0.87
C ASP A 408 -42.93 13.52 0.21
N HIS A 409 -44.20 13.45 -0.23
CA HIS A 409 -44.89 14.57 -0.86
C HIS A 409 -45.04 15.84 0.02
N ARG A 410 -44.53 15.81 1.27
CA ARG A 410 -44.55 16.88 2.24
C ARG A 410 -43.16 17.44 2.55
N GLY A 411 -42.10 16.99 1.87
CA GLY A 411 -40.75 17.50 2.02
C GLY A 411 -40.00 17.02 3.27
N THR A 412 -40.46 15.95 3.91
CA THR A 412 -39.76 15.34 5.05
C THR A 412 -38.85 14.20 4.62
N PRO A 413 -37.61 14.12 5.11
CA PRO A 413 -36.72 13.02 4.78
C PRO A 413 -37.18 11.72 5.43
N HIS A 414 -37.53 10.72 4.62
CA HIS A 414 -37.71 9.37 5.09
C HIS A 414 -36.38 8.62 5.10
N THR A 415 -35.85 8.38 6.29
CA THR A 415 -34.86 7.33 6.50
C THR A 415 -35.64 6.02 6.59
N SER A 416 -35.73 5.27 5.50
CA SER A 416 -36.17 3.87 5.57
C SER A 416 -35.05 3.07 6.23
N ALA A 417 -35.06 3.01 7.55
CA ALA A 417 -34.45 1.94 8.30
C ALA A 417 -35.26 0.69 7.94
N GLY A 418 -34.75 -0.09 6.99
CA GLY A 418 -35.32 -1.39 6.65
C GLY A 418 -35.19 -2.31 7.86
N PHE A 419 -36.25 -2.46 8.61
CA PHE A 419 -36.45 -3.58 9.52
C PHE A 419 -36.55 -4.84 8.67
N TRP A 420 -35.59 -5.72 8.82
CA TRP A 420 -35.75 -7.11 8.39
C TRP A 420 -36.52 -7.82 9.50
N PRO A 421 -37.62 -8.54 9.17
CA PRO A 421 -38.29 -9.33 10.18
C PRO A 421 -37.41 -10.52 10.57
N ASP A 422 -37.28 -10.75 11.86
CA ASP A 422 -36.77 -11.98 12.43
C ASP A 422 -37.60 -13.14 11.90
N SER A 423 -36.96 -14.03 11.15
CA SER A 423 -37.51 -15.36 10.87
C SER A 423 -36.65 -16.38 11.56
N GLY A 424 -37.32 -17.16 12.42
CA GLY A 424 -36.95 -18.16 13.36
C GLY A 424 -35.88 -19.19 13.04
#